data_ae2f4236282f62f2d22a45a5a634c78e
#
_entry.id   ae2f4236282f62f2d22a45a5a634c78e
#
_cell.length_a   1.000
_cell.length_b   1.000
_cell.length_c   1.000
_cell.angle_alpha   90.00
_cell.angle_beta   90.00
_cell.angle_gamma   90.00
#
_symmetry.space_group_name_H-M   'P 1'
#
loop_
_entity.id
_entity.type
_entity.pdbx_description
1 polymer ?
#
loop_
_entity_poly.entity_id
_entity_poly.type
_entity_poly.pdbx_seq_one_letter_code
_entity_poly.pdbx_strand_id
1 'polypeptide(L)'
;MTGRRGTNVPAFFLACLLSIIWAPAAPAKTTIIDDSGTQSLEPSVSMHWKSATPSRSAPDTMMVGSTTIRVRINVMPWLHRAGRIYLSLPAQQPGPITASWVTQGRFSPGLVHSGSRVLVYSGPISTPFMEDVLKFQFNVDGTLIRRAVPVSFHFEMDED
;
A
#
# COMPACT_ATOMS: atom_id res chain seq x y z
N MET A 1 -78.48 19.89 37.58
CA MET A 1 -78.84 19.05 36.42
C MET A 1 -77.84 19.26 35.32
N THR A 2 -77.50 18.22 34.65
CA THR A 2 -76.59 18.08 33.51
C THR A 2 -75.12 17.92 33.85
N GLY A 3 -74.73 16.64 33.99
CA GLY A 3 -73.37 16.18 34.08
C GLY A 3 -72.68 16.17 32.70
N ARG A 4 -71.48 16.61 32.67
CA ARG A 4 -70.56 16.53 31.49
C ARG A 4 -69.53 15.49 31.75
N ARG A 5 -69.66 14.35 31.06
CA ARG A 5 -68.63 13.25 31.04
C ARG A 5 -67.45 13.70 30.23
N GLY A 6 -66.30 13.79 30.85
CA GLY A 6 -65.03 13.92 30.18
C GLY A 6 -64.53 12.55 29.72
N THR A 7 -64.31 12.38 28.43
CA THR A 7 -63.65 11.22 27.82
C THR A 7 -62.14 11.41 27.84
N ASN A 8 -61.43 10.62 28.66
CA ASN A 8 -59.98 10.50 28.64
C ASN A 8 -59.57 9.64 27.47
N VAL A 9 -58.85 10.24 26.53
CA VAL A 9 -58.16 9.51 25.44
C VAL A 9 -56.75 9.23 25.92
N PRO A 10 -56.28 7.97 25.99
CA PRO A 10 -54.90 7.69 26.30
C PRO A 10 -54.05 7.93 25.06
N ALA A 11 -53.09 8.85 25.15
CA ALA A 11 -52.06 9.09 24.12
C ALA A 11 -51.09 7.89 24.12
N PHE A 12 -51.21 7.05 23.10
CA PHE A 12 -50.18 6.02 22.79
C PHE A 12 -48.94 6.71 22.23
N PHE A 13 -47.90 6.85 23.03
CA PHE A 13 -46.56 7.20 22.58
C PHE A 13 -45.95 5.98 21.89
N LEU A 14 -45.95 6.03 20.55
CA LEU A 14 -45.22 5.05 19.70
C LEU A 14 -43.73 5.42 19.71
N ALA A 15 -42.97 4.84 20.63
CA ALA A 15 -41.50 4.96 20.65
C ALA A 15 -40.91 4.10 19.55
N CYS A 16 -40.58 4.70 18.39
CA CYS A 16 -39.74 4.10 17.36
C CYS A 16 -38.32 3.97 17.87
N LEU A 17 -37.93 2.80 18.37
CA LEU A 17 -36.55 2.41 18.64
C LEU A 17 -35.84 2.25 17.31
N LEU A 18 -35.08 3.29 16.89
CA LEU A 18 -34.11 3.20 15.81
C LEU A 18 -32.94 2.33 16.29
N SER A 19 -32.99 1.03 16.03
CA SER A 19 -31.86 0.11 16.24
C SER A 19 -30.82 0.39 15.14
N ILE A 20 -29.80 1.18 15.45
CA ILE A 20 -28.62 1.34 14.61
C ILE A 20 -27.86 0.01 14.66
N ILE A 21 -28.03 -0.82 13.64
CA ILE A 21 -27.26 -2.05 13.45
C ILE A 21 -25.85 -1.62 13.04
N TRP A 22 -24.94 -1.59 13.99
CA TRP A 22 -23.51 -1.47 13.72
C TRP A 22 -23.03 -2.79 13.13
N ALA A 23 -22.98 -2.88 11.79
CA ALA A 23 -22.38 -4.01 11.13
C ALA A 23 -20.86 -3.97 11.42
N PRO A 24 -20.27 -5.02 12.02
CA PRO A 24 -18.83 -5.10 12.16
C PRO A 24 -18.22 -5.12 10.74
N ALA A 25 -17.32 -4.17 10.45
CA ALA A 25 -16.54 -4.20 9.23
C ALA A 25 -15.72 -5.51 9.24
N ALA A 26 -16.01 -6.41 8.30
CA ALA A 26 -15.21 -7.61 8.15
C ALA A 26 -13.76 -7.20 7.87
N PRO A 27 -12.76 -7.79 8.54
CA PRO A 27 -11.37 -7.49 8.25
C PRO A 27 -11.10 -7.84 6.79
N ALA A 28 -10.61 -6.89 6.00
CA ALA A 28 -10.20 -7.13 4.62
C ALA A 28 -9.10 -8.22 4.64
N LYS A 29 -9.32 -9.30 3.89
CA LYS A 29 -8.34 -10.38 3.78
C LYS A 29 -7.21 -9.92 2.88
N THR A 30 -6.01 -9.79 3.45
CA THR A 30 -4.80 -9.49 2.69
C THR A 30 -4.16 -10.79 2.21
N THR A 31 -3.87 -10.88 0.91
CA THR A 31 -3.23 -12.04 0.28
C THR A 31 -2.00 -11.58 -0.50
N ILE A 32 -0.87 -12.28 -0.32
CA ILE A 32 0.34 -12.03 -1.12
C ILE A 32 0.07 -12.51 -2.54
N ILE A 33 0.38 -11.65 -3.52
CA ILE A 33 0.23 -11.94 -4.94
C ILE A 33 1.48 -12.65 -5.44
N ASP A 34 1.31 -13.64 -6.33
CA ASP A 34 2.43 -14.26 -7.04
C ASP A 34 3.05 -13.25 -8.02
N ASP A 35 4.25 -12.81 -7.71
CA ASP A 35 5.07 -11.87 -8.48
C ASP A 35 6.33 -12.52 -9.07
N SER A 36 6.36 -13.85 -9.16
CA SER A 36 7.49 -14.63 -9.69
C SER A 36 7.89 -14.26 -11.12
N GLY A 37 6.98 -13.63 -11.86
CA GLY A 37 7.24 -13.08 -13.20
C GLY A 37 7.95 -11.72 -13.20
N THR A 38 8.16 -11.12 -12.04
CA THR A 38 8.82 -9.81 -11.90
C THR A 38 10.34 -9.94 -12.06
N GLN A 39 10.94 -9.03 -12.82
CA GLN A 39 12.37 -9.07 -13.15
C GLN A 39 13.01 -7.70 -12.99
N SER A 40 14.17 -7.66 -12.32
CA SER A 40 15.05 -6.50 -12.39
C SER A 40 15.76 -6.46 -13.73
N LEU A 41 15.82 -5.30 -14.36
CA LEU A 41 16.55 -5.12 -15.62
C LEU A 41 18.05 -4.94 -15.38
N GLU A 42 18.44 -4.59 -14.15
CA GLU A 42 19.83 -4.49 -13.74
C GLU A 42 20.14 -5.55 -12.67
N PRO A 43 21.34 -6.19 -12.73
CA PRO A 43 21.71 -7.26 -11.79
C PRO A 43 21.93 -6.74 -10.36
N SER A 44 22.21 -5.46 -10.20
CA SER A 44 22.45 -4.82 -8.91
C SER A 44 22.19 -3.32 -8.97
N VAL A 45 21.89 -2.73 -7.83
CA VAL A 45 21.70 -1.29 -7.69
C VAL A 45 23.03 -0.66 -7.25
N SER A 46 23.61 0.18 -8.11
CA SER A 46 24.80 0.96 -7.74
C SER A 46 24.39 2.15 -6.88
N MET A 47 24.88 2.16 -5.64
CA MET A 47 24.62 3.24 -4.69
C MET A 47 25.74 4.29 -4.74
N HIS A 48 25.37 5.55 -4.67
CA HIS A 48 26.32 6.67 -4.59
C HIS A 48 25.87 7.67 -3.52
N TRP A 49 26.82 8.42 -2.97
CA TRP A 49 26.51 9.45 -1.99
C TRP A 49 25.68 10.56 -2.64
N LYS A 50 24.62 10.97 -1.97
CA LYS A 50 23.72 12.02 -2.47
C LYS A 50 24.42 13.37 -2.59
N SER A 51 25.36 13.65 -1.69
CA SER A 51 26.17 14.88 -1.70
C SER A 51 27.63 14.54 -1.89
N ALA A 52 28.26 15.06 -2.95
CA ALA A 52 29.68 14.94 -3.20
C ALA A 52 30.54 15.88 -2.31
N THR A 53 29.92 16.86 -1.65
CA THR A 53 30.60 17.83 -0.81
C THR A 53 30.09 17.73 0.61
N PRO A 54 30.90 17.30 1.60
CA PRO A 54 30.52 17.29 3.00
C PRO A 54 30.17 18.71 3.45
N SER A 55 28.96 18.92 3.94
CA SER A 55 28.61 20.15 4.62
C SER A 55 29.34 20.24 5.97
N ARG A 56 29.89 21.39 6.30
CA ARG A 56 30.55 21.61 7.60
C ARG A 56 29.59 21.49 8.80
N SER A 57 28.29 21.60 8.56
CA SER A 57 27.27 21.60 9.62
C SER A 57 26.64 20.24 9.93
N ALA A 58 26.57 19.35 8.96
CA ALA A 58 26.17 17.95 9.14
C ALA A 58 26.55 17.16 7.86
N PRO A 59 27.31 16.07 7.96
CA PRO A 59 27.60 15.23 6.81
C PRO A 59 26.30 14.61 6.33
N ASP A 60 25.97 14.79 5.04
CA ASP A 60 24.87 14.08 4.40
C ASP A 60 25.31 12.62 4.22
N THR A 61 24.82 11.75 5.10
CA THR A 61 25.13 10.32 5.11
C THR A 61 24.23 9.52 4.16
N MET A 62 23.38 10.19 3.40
CA MET A 62 22.45 9.54 2.52
C MET A 62 23.11 9.03 1.24
N MET A 63 22.85 7.79 0.91
CA MET A 63 23.15 7.18 -0.38
C MET A 63 21.87 7.03 -1.20
N VAL A 64 22.02 7.19 -2.49
CA VAL A 64 20.95 7.01 -3.46
C VAL A 64 21.38 6.01 -4.53
N GLY A 65 20.43 5.23 -5.01
CA GLY A 65 20.62 4.32 -6.14
C GLY A 65 19.33 4.14 -6.89
N SER A 66 19.40 3.77 -8.15
CA SER A 66 18.22 3.56 -8.98
C SER A 66 18.29 2.24 -9.71
N THR A 67 17.13 1.66 -10.01
CA THR A 67 17.00 0.47 -10.85
C THR A 67 15.64 0.48 -11.55
N THR A 68 15.56 -0.25 -12.65
CA THR A 68 14.32 -0.44 -13.39
C THR A 68 13.84 -1.88 -13.23
N ILE A 69 12.58 -2.05 -12.87
CA ILE A 69 11.97 -3.35 -12.63
C ILE A 69 10.77 -3.50 -13.55
N ARG A 70 10.75 -4.59 -14.30
CA ARG A 70 9.55 -5.03 -15.01
C ARG A 70 8.74 -5.89 -14.06
N VAL A 71 7.62 -5.36 -13.62
CA VAL A 71 6.67 -6.04 -12.75
C VAL A 71 5.72 -6.87 -13.59
N ARG A 72 5.52 -8.12 -13.17
CA ARG A 72 4.47 -9.01 -13.68
C ARG A 72 3.89 -9.79 -12.52
N ILE A 73 2.65 -9.50 -12.18
CA ILE A 73 1.92 -10.14 -11.08
C ILE A 73 0.75 -10.95 -11.60
N ASN A 74 0.52 -12.11 -10.97
CA ASN A 74 -0.60 -12.99 -11.28
C ASN A 74 -1.82 -12.62 -10.45
N VAL A 75 -2.80 -12.00 -11.08
CA VAL A 75 -4.05 -11.57 -10.46
C VAL A 75 -5.26 -12.41 -10.90
N MET A 76 -5.00 -13.57 -11.54
CA MET A 76 -6.05 -14.50 -11.99
C MET A 76 -7.06 -14.89 -10.90
N PRO A 77 -6.67 -15.13 -9.63
CA PRO A 77 -7.63 -15.47 -8.58
C PRO A 77 -8.71 -14.41 -8.32
N TRP A 78 -8.44 -13.16 -8.72
CA TRP A 78 -9.36 -12.02 -8.54
C TRP A 78 -9.96 -11.51 -9.85
N LEU A 79 -9.84 -12.27 -10.94
CA LEU A 79 -10.37 -11.90 -12.25
C LEU A 79 -11.88 -11.59 -12.17
N HIS A 80 -12.31 -10.51 -12.83
CA HIS A 80 -13.68 -9.98 -12.84
C HIS A 80 -14.18 -9.43 -11.48
N ARG A 81 -13.29 -9.22 -10.53
CA ARG A 81 -13.58 -8.58 -9.24
C ARG A 81 -12.89 -7.23 -9.15
N ALA A 82 -13.37 -6.37 -8.27
CA ALA A 82 -12.61 -5.18 -7.86
C ALA A 82 -11.60 -5.58 -6.77
N GLY A 83 -10.44 -4.90 -6.76
CA GLY A 83 -9.41 -5.15 -5.76
C GLY A 83 -8.50 -3.96 -5.57
N ARG A 84 -7.78 -3.97 -4.46
CA ARG A 84 -6.75 -2.99 -4.11
C ARG A 84 -5.41 -3.69 -3.98
N ILE A 85 -4.46 -3.28 -4.83
CA ILE A 85 -3.12 -3.85 -4.84
C ILE A 85 -2.17 -2.87 -4.15
N TYR A 86 -1.40 -3.40 -3.22
CA TYR A 86 -0.38 -2.68 -2.47
C TYR A 86 1.00 -3.21 -2.83
N LEU A 87 1.98 -2.30 -2.90
CA LEU A 87 3.39 -2.63 -2.89
C LEU A 87 3.86 -2.56 -1.43
N SER A 88 4.38 -3.67 -0.93
CA SER A 88 4.86 -3.83 0.43
C SER A 88 6.38 -3.93 0.42
N LEU A 89 7.03 -3.11 1.24
CA LEU A 89 8.47 -3.17 1.49
C LEU A 89 8.69 -3.61 2.93
N PRO A 90 8.97 -4.89 3.18
CA PRO A 90 9.24 -5.39 4.54
C PRO A 90 10.36 -4.63 5.22
N ALA A 91 10.42 -4.72 6.56
CA ALA A 91 11.53 -4.16 7.31
C ALA A 91 12.85 -4.75 6.81
N GLN A 92 13.78 -3.88 6.42
CA GLN A 92 15.06 -4.27 5.82
C GLN A 92 16.19 -4.21 6.86
N GLN A 93 17.18 -5.09 6.70
CA GLN A 93 18.44 -5.03 7.42
C GLN A 93 19.54 -4.60 6.44
N PRO A 94 20.45 -3.70 6.82
CA PRO A 94 20.81 -3.24 8.17
C PRO A 94 20.06 -2.02 8.69
N GLY A 95 19.11 -1.44 7.96
CA GLY A 95 18.40 -0.26 8.44
C GLY A 95 17.25 0.20 7.53
N PRO A 96 16.59 1.30 7.86
CA PRO A 96 15.44 1.78 7.12
C PRO A 96 15.84 2.20 5.69
N ILE A 97 15.06 1.74 4.73
CA ILE A 97 15.15 2.10 3.32
C ILE A 97 13.89 2.85 2.94
N THR A 98 14.05 3.91 2.16
CA THR A 98 12.93 4.58 1.49
C THR A 98 13.06 4.31 0.00
N ALA A 99 12.01 3.77 -0.61
CA ALA A 99 11.92 3.53 -2.04
C ALA A 99 10.83 4.40 -2.64
N SER A 100 11.18 5.22 -3.63
CA SER A 100 10.22 5.94 -4.47
C SER A 100 10.27 5.37 -5.88
N TRP A 101 9.15 5.46 -6.59
CA TRP A 101 9.10 5.01 -7.97
C TRP A 101 8.19 5.87 -8.83
N VAL A 102 8.51 5.86 -10.11
CA VAL A 102 7.64 6.31 -11.19
C VAL A 102 7.27 5.12 -12.06
N THR A 103 6.14 5.21 -12.74
CA THR A 103 5.56 4.14 -13.55
C THR A 103 5.21 4.65 -14.93
N GLN A 104 5.09 3.75 -15.89
CA GLN A 104 4.66 4.05 -17.26
C GLN A 104 3.35 3.35 -17.63
N GLY A 105 2.80 2.54 -16.73
CA GLY A 105 1.63 1.71 -16.99
C GLY A 105 0.45 2.00 -16.06
N ARG A 106 -0.10 0.94 -15.47
CA ARG A 106 -1.36 0.97 -14.70
C ARG A 106 -1.18 1.28 -13.24
N PHE A 107 0.02 1.07 -12.70
CA PHE A 107 0.26 1.32 -11.29
C PHE A 107 0.43 2.82 -11.02
N SER A 108 0.10 3.23 -9.81
CA SER A 108 0.33 4.59 -9.35
C SER A 108 1.79 4.76 -8.94
N PRO A 109 2.42 5.90 -9.24
CA PRO A 109 3.72 6.25 -8.66
C PRO A 109 3.58 6.44 -7.16
N GLY A 110 4.66 6.27 -6.42
CA GLY A 110 4.59 6.39 -4.98
C GLY A 110 5.93 6.38 -4.26
N LEU A 111 5.83 6.35 -2.95
CA LEU A 111 6.95 6.26 -2.02
C LEU A 111 6.55 5.30 -0.89
N VAL A 112 7.44 4.38 -0.55
CA VAL A 112 7.25 3.42 0.54
C VAL A 112 8.47 3.42 1.46
N HIS A 113 8.23 3.30 2.75
CA HIS A 113 9.28 3.08 3.75
C HIS A 113 9.35 1.60 4.11
N SER A 114 10.54 1.11 4.46
CA SER A 114 10.68 -0.26 4.98
C SER A 114 9.77 -0.49 6.19
N GLY A 115 9.10 -1.64 6.21
CA GLY A 115 8.06 -1.98 7.20
C GLY A 115 6.67 -1.42 6.87
N SER A 116 6.46 -0.84 5.67
CA SER A 116 5.14 -0.33 5.27
C SER A 116 4.71 -0.80 3.88
N ARG A 117 3.45 -0.53 3.55
CA ARG A 117 2.87 -0.78 2.23
C ARG A 117 2.14 0.44 1.69
N VAL A 118 2.05 0.56 0.37
CA VAL A 118 1.43 1.70 -0.33
C VAL A 118 0.53 1.18 -1.44
N LEU A 119 -0.66 1.76 -1.56
CA LEU A 119 -1.61 1.44 -2.62
C LEU A 119 -1.02 1.81 -3.99
N VAL A 120 -0.93 0.84 -4.90
CA VAL A 120 -0.43 1.03 -6.27
C VAL A 120 -1.51 0.87 -7.33
N TYR A 121 -2.61 0.19 -6.99
CA TYR A 121 -3.74 0.02 -7.91
C TYR A 121 -5.05 -0.15 -7.13
N SER A 122 -6.12 0.44 -7.65
CA SER A 122 -7.49 0.21 -7.17
C SER A 122 -8.43 0.21 -8.36
N GLY A 123 -9.19 -0.87 -8.51
CA GLY A 123 -10.15 -0.99 -9.59
C GLY A 123 -10.45 -2.42 -10.02
N PRO A 124 -11.16 -2.60 -11.15
CA PRO A 124 -11.54 -3.91 -11.66
C PRO A 124 -10.34 -4.67 -12.22
N ILE A 125 -10.24 -5.95 -11.87
CA ILE A 125 -9.26 -6.88 -12.42
C ILE A 125 -9.83 -7.48 -13.70
N SER A 126 -9.35 -7.04 -14.85
CA SER A 126 -9.87 -7.45 -16.17
C SER A 126 -8.96 -8.42 -16.92
N THR A 127 -7.74 -8.65 -16.44
CA THR A 127 -6.75 -9.52 -17.07
C THR A 127 -6.11 -10.44 -16.03
N PRO A 128 -5.71 -11.66 -16.39
CA PRO A 128 -5.10 -12.61 -15.44
C PRO A 128 -3.72 -12.17 -14.95
N PHE A 129 -3.02 -11.33 -15.70
CA PHE A 129 -1.75 -10.74 -15.31
C PHE A 129 -1.82 -9.23 -15.42
N MET A 130 -1.14 -8.56 -14.49
CA MET A 130 -0.87 -7.12 -14.59
C MET A 130 0.63 -6.91 -14.75
N GLU A 131 0.98 -6.06 -15.70
CA GLU A 131 2.37 -5.75 -16.04
C GLU A 131 2.58 -4.24 -16.03
N ASP A 132 3.76 -3.83 -15.56
CA ASP A 132 4.19 -2.44 -15.55
C ASP A 132 5.73 -2.35 -15.51
N VAL A 133 6.26 -1.17 -15.78
CA VAL A 133 7.67 -0.86 -15.62
C VAL A 133 7.82 0.22 -14.57
N LEU A 134 8.46 -0.13 -13.46
CA LEU A 134 8.71 0.76 -12.35
C LEU A 134 10.19 1.17 -12.33
N LYS A 135 10.45 2.48 -12.34
CA LYS A 135 11.79 3.02 -12.10
C LYS A 135 11.89 3.42 -10.63
N PHE A 136 12.62 2.62 -9.87
CA PHE A 136 12.84 2.84 -8.45
C PHE A 136 14.04 3.75 -8.20
N GLN A 137 13.92 4.57 -7.18
CA GLN A 137 15.01 5.26 -6.52
C GLN A 137 15.01 4.89 -5.04
N PHE A 138 16.11 4.35 -4.57
CA PHE A 138 16.32 4.00 -3.17
C PHE A 138 17.11 5.09 -2.47
N ASN A 139 16.71 5.39 -1.23
CA ASN A 139 17.44 6.26 -0.33
C ASN A 139 17.70 5.50 0.97
N VAL A 140 18.94 5.52 1.43
CA VAL A 140 19.38 4.78 2.61
C VAL A 140 20.50 5.52 3.32
N ASP A 141 20.60 5.38 4.63
CA ASP A 141 21.75 5.89 5.37
C ASP A 141 22.99 5.00 5.08
N GLY A 142 23.95 5.56 4.38
CA GLY A 142 25.18 4.85 3.99
C GLY A 142 26.04 4.42 5.17
N THR A 143 25.89 5.03 6.36
CA THR A 143 26.62 4.60 7.57
C THR A 143 26.20 3.21 8.06
N LEU A 144 24.98 2.78 7.68
CA LEU A 144 24.43 1.47 8.05
C LEU A 144 24.78 0.38 7.03
N ILE A 145 25.22 0.74 5.82
CA ILE A 145 25.52 -0.23 4.76
C ILE A 145 27.01 -0.62 4.82
N ARG A 146 27.29 -1.82 5.31
CA ARG A 146 28.64 -2.38 5.34
C ARG A 146 28.92 -3.38 4.22
N ARG A 147 27.88 -3.87 3.54
CA ARG A 147 27.93 -4.87 2.47
C ARG A 147 26.70 -4.77 1.59
N ALA A 148 26.75 -5.41 0.41
CA ALA A 148 25.56 -5.55 -0.42
C ALA A 148 24.44 -6.28 0.35
N VAL A 149 23.23 -5.74 0.27
CA VAL A 149 22.04 -6.27 0.95
C VAL A 149 20.96 -6.45 -0.11
N PRO A 150 20.31 -7.61 -0.17
CA PRO A 150 19.17 -7.79 -1.04
C PRO A 150 18.01 -6.95 -0.53
N VAL A 151 17.38 -6.18 -1.42
CA VAL A 151 16.11 -5.49 -1.14
C VAL A 151 15.01 -6.33 -1.76
N SER A 152 14.10 -6.82 -0.93
CA SER A 152 12.91 -7.55 -1.38
C SER A 152 11.68 -6.70 -1.16
N PHE A 153 10.76 -6.76 -2.11
CA PHE A 153 9.40 -6.21 -1.99
C PHE A 153 8.44 -7.28 -2.54
N HIS A 154 7.17 -7.13 -2.23
CA HIS A 154 6.13 -8.00 -2.77
C HIS A 154 4.83 -7.21 -2.95
N PHE A 155 3.90 -7.79 -3.69
CA PHE A 155 2.59 -7.22 -3.89
C PHE A 155 1.54 -7.95 -3.06
N GLU A 156 0.60 -7.20 -2.52
CA GLU A 156 -0.49 -7.68 -1.69
C GLU A 156 -1.83 -7.27 -2.28
N MET A 157 -2.83 -8.13 -2.19
CA MET A 157 -4.22 -7.86 -2.56
C MET A 157 -5.06 -7.76 -1.30
N ASP A 158 -5.78 -6.65 -1.15
CA ASP A 158 -6.90 -6.56 -0.21
C ASP A 158 -8.20 -6.82 -1.00
N GLU A 159 -8.93 -7.82 -0.57
CA GLU A 159 -10.26 -8.15 -1.08
C GLU A 159 -11.30 -7.26 -0.38
N ASP A 160 -12.15 -6.63 -1.17
CA ASP A 160 -13.30 -5.86 -0.68
C ASP A 160 -14.44 -6.79 -0.25
#